data_2c27679885d3e3a0faf8b320f8ad55c3
#
_entry.id   2c27679885d3e3a0faf8b320f8ad55c3
#
_cell.length_a   1.000
_cell.length_b   1.000
_cell.length_c   1.000
_cell.angle_alpha   90.00
_cell.angle_beta   90.00
_cell.angle_gamma   90.00
#
_symmetry.space_group_name_H-M   'P 1'
#
loop_
_entity.id
_entity.type
_entity.pdbx_description
1 polymer ?
#
loop_
_entity_poly.entity_id
_entity_poly.type
_entity_poly.pdbx_seq_one_letter_code
_entity_poly.pdbx_strand_id
1 'polypeptide(L)'
;MVKLSDIEFETNSKNQIIKNVENTKRMRTLLDKTGCGFCLAKWTQVTLHLGTGLTHSCHHPIPHKIDLKELKNNPSALHNTSFKKKQRKEMLQGGRPNECDYCWRIEDGNGEGLSDRHHKSLDDFSLHKHDEIAQLTGNEDVYPTYLEVSFSNVCNFKCSYCGPDFSSKWVQEINEHGYYDLPGQGYNHTEHKHIANREDNPYTDAFWLWFPEAKNHLHTLRITGGEPLMSKHTFKLLEDIRDNPAPNMELSINTNGNAPDKNWKRFLELITDICHNNKVKKFTLFTSAEAFGKRSEYSRYGMDFELFQQQTQEFLEKTHNTRVVFMCAFNIFSITSFKQFLEWVLYLKKAYNFNGLSDWMEGIGLDPVNNLLTKDVPNYEYFPMQTIKVRKERTKEQIYSRVGIDIPYVRYPDFLDANIATKDLIVDYFMPALNFMFQYAESKEWFDCLGFEDWEALKLKRIFTNIAFQVTQDEREDQLSNNEHTTA
;
A
#
# COMPACT_ATOMS: atom_id res chain seq x y z
N MET A 1 -28.05 -22.86 -2.65
CA MET A 1 -26.89 -21.97 -2.38
C MET A 1 -26.08 -21.92 -3.66
N VAL A 2 -25.77 -20.74 -4.16
CA VAL A 2 -24.95 -20.57 -5.39
C VAL A 2 -23.50 -20.81 -5.01
N LYS A 3 -22.80 -21.59 -5.83
CA LYS A 3 -21.37 -21.90 -5.62
C LYS A 3 -20.50 -21.02 -6.51
N LEU A 4 -19.24 -20.91 -6.13
CA LEU A 4 -18.23 -20.22 -6.93
C LEU A 4 -18.13 -20.82 -8.35
N SER A 5 -18.25 -22.14 -8.46
CA SER A 5 -18.24 -22.88 -9.74
C SER A 5 -19.39 -22.53 -10.68
N ASP A 6 -20.47 -21.92 -10.17
CA ASP A 6 -21.63 -21.54 -10.98
C ASP A 6 -21.42 -20.21 -11.72
N ILE A 7 -20.28 -19.55 -11.50
CA ILE A 7 -19.91 -18.28 -12.12
C ILE A 7 -18.64 -18.48 -12.96
N GLU A 8 -18.76 -18.17 -14.24
CA GLU A 8 -17.63 -18.18 -15.18
C GLU A 8 -16.92 -16.82 -15.14
N PHE A 9 -15.68 -16.82 -14.65
CA PHE A 9 -14.84 -15.62 -14.62
C PHE A 9 -13.87 -15.61 -15.81
N GLU A 10 -13.59 -14.42 -16.34
CA GLU A 10 -12.52 -14.25 -17.34
C GLU A 10 -11.16 -14.45 -16.67
N THR A 11 -10.31 -15.22 -17.33
CA THR A 11 -8.97 -15.55 -16.85
C THR A 11 -7.89 -15.12 -17.85
N ASN A 12 -6.70 -14.88 -17.35
CA ASN A 12 -5.52 -14.66 -18.18
C ASN A 12 -4.94 -16.01 -18.68
N SER A 13 -3.86 -15.95 -19.45
CA SER A 13 -3.15 -17.13 -19.99
C SER A 13 -2.61 -18.10 -18.93
N LYS A 14 -2.58 -17.69 -17.65
CA LYS A 14 -2.17 -18.50 -16.49
C LYS A 14 -3.36 -18.99 -15.67
N ASN A 15 -4.57 -18.90 -16.21
CA ASN A 15 -5.83 -19.24 -15.53
C ASN A 15 -6.11 -18.43 -14.24
N GLN A 16 -5.50 -17.24 -14.11
CA GLN A 16 -5.80 -16.34 -13.01
C GLN A 16 -6.93 -15.38 -13.41
N ILE A 17 -7.87 -15.15 -12.49
CA ILE A 17 -9.01 -14.26 -12.73
C ILE A 17 -8.53 -12.84 -12.94
N ILE A 18 -8.95 -12.23 -14.05
CA ILE A 18 -8.61 -10.86 -14.40
C ILE A 18 -9.46 -9.90 -13.56
N LYS A 19 -8.82 -8.94 -12.90
CA LYS A 19 -9.53 -7.87 -12.17
C LYS A 19 -9.99 -6.79 -13.15
N ASN A 20 -11.15 -6.99 -13.76
CA ASN A 20 -11.80 -6.05 -14.67
C ASN A 20 -13.25 -5.77 -14.23
N VAL A 21 -13.90 -4.83 -14.90
CA VAL A 21 -15.28 -4.42 -14.60
C VAL A 21 -16.25 -5.59 -14.76
N GLU A 22 -16.08 -6.42 -15.77
CA GLU A 22 -16.98 -7.54 -16.05
C GLU A 22 -16.90 -8.60 -14.95
N ASN A 23 -15.70 -9.03 -14.57
CA ASN A 23 -15.52 -9.95 -13.46
C ASN A 23 -16.01 -9.35 -12.12
N THR A 24 -15.88 -8.04 -11.94
CA THR A 24 -16.42 -7.36 -10.76
C THR A 24 -17.96 -7.41 -10.73
N LYS A 25 -18.63 -7.27 -11.87
CA LYS A 25 -20.09 -7.46 -12.00
C LYS A 25 -20.52 -8.89 -11.74
N ARG A 26 -19.76 -9.86 -12.23
CA ARG A 26 -19.98 -11.30 -11.94
C ARG A 26 -19.82 -11.59 -10.45
N MET A 27 -18.81 -11.00 -9.81
CA MET A 27 -18.61 -11.11 -8.36
C MET A 27 -19.77 -10.50 -7.57
N ARG A 28 -20.25 -9.31 -7.96
CA ARG A 28 -21.47 -8.75 -7.38
C ARG A 28 -22.63 -9.74 -7.43
N THR A 29 -22.87 -10.34 -8.59
CA THR A 29 -23.95 -11.33 -8.77
C THR A 29 -23.80 -12.51 -7.82
N LEU A 30 -22.59 -13.02 -7.63
CA LEU A 30 -22.31 -14.12 -6.70
C LEU A 30 -22.58 -13.75 -5.25
N LEU A 31 -22.06 -12.60 -4.82
CA LEU A 31 -22.23 -12.09 -3.46
C LEU A 31 -23.70 -11.82 -3.13
N ASP A 32 -24.43 -11.17 -4.02
CA ASP A 32 -25.84 -10.78 -3.82
C ASP A 32 -26.76 -11.99 -3.73
N LYS A 33 -26.42 -13.09 -4.40
CA LYS A 33 -27.13 -14.37 -4.28
C LYS A 33 -26.90 -15.04 -2.91
N THR A 34 -25.80 -14.75 -2.23
CA THR A 34 -25.54 -15.21 -0.85
C THR A 34 -26.23 -14.27 0.15
N GLY A 35 -26.18 -12.95 -0.10
CA GLY A 35 -26.82 -11.92 0.69
C GLY A 35 -26.45 -10.55 0.16
N CYS A 36 -27.42 -9.62 0.03
CA CYS A 36 -27.18 -8.30 -0.55
C CYS A 36 -26.17 -7.43 0.24
N GLY A 37 -25.85 -7.78 1.47
CA GLY A 37 -24.75 -7.20 2.27
C GLY A 37 -23.53 -8.10 2.41
N PHE A 38 -23.51 -9.27 1.78
CA PHE A 38 -22.44 -10.25 1.94
C PHE A 38 -21.11 -9.76 1.33
N CYS A 39 -20.01 -9.87 2.10
CA CYS A 39 -18.68 -9.41 1.71
C CYS A 39 -17.60 -10.35 2.27
N LEU A 40 -16.80 -10.98 1.40
CA LEU A 40 -15.76 -11.92 1.84
C LEU A 40 -14.69 -11.26 2.71
N ALA A 41 -14.36 -9.98 2.48
CA ALA A 41 -13.37 -9.26 3.28
C ALA A 41 -13.69 -9.24 4.79
N LYS A 42 -14.96 -9.39 5.17
CA LYS A 42 -15.36 -9.47 6.59
C LYS A 42 -14.82 -10.69 7.32
N TRP A 43 -14.55 -11.77 6.60
CA TRP A 43 -13.97 -13.00 7.12
C TRP A 43 -12.48 -13.14 6.79
N THR A 44 -12.10 -12.72 5.59
CA THR A 44 -10.77 -12.99 5.04
C THR A 44 -9.72 -11.92 5.37
N GLN A 45 -10.13 -10.71 5.78
CA GLN A 45 -9.21 -9.61 6.01
C GLN A 45 -9.27 -9.10 7.45
N VAL A 46 -8.12 -8.75 7.99
CA VAL A 46 -8.01 -8.07 9.29
C VAL A 46 -6.82 -7.11 9.30
N THR A 47 -7.06 -5.93 9.83
CA THR A 47 -6.01 -4.99 10.27
C THR A 47 -6.04 -4.89 11.79
N LEU A 48 -4.88 -5.03 12.41
CA LEU A 48 -4.65 -4.97 13.85
C LEU A 48 -3.81 -3.75 14.21
N HIS A 49 -4.34 -2.86 15.02
CA HIS A 49 -3.61 -1.75 15.63
C HIS A 49 -3.30 -2.11 17.09
N LEU A 50 -2.26 -2.91 17.30
CA LEU A 50 -1.96 -3.49 18.63
C LEU A 50 -1.55 -2.43 19.65
N GLY A 51 -0.95 -1.31 19.22
CA GLY A 51 -0.62 -0.18 20.09
C GLY A 51 -1.84 0.48 20.74
N THR A 52 -3.00 0.37 20.11
CA THR A 52 -4.26 0.93 20.61
C THR A 52 -5.30 -0.13 20.94
N GLY A 53 -5.09 -1.38 20.51
CA GLY A 53 -6.04 -2.48 20.66
C GLY A 53 -7.29 -2.32 19.78
N LEU A 54 -7.13 -1.73 18.61
CA LEU A 54 -8.18 -1.57 17.61
C LEU A 54 -8.07 -2.61 16.51
N THR A 55 -9.19 -2.96 15.90
CA THR A 55 -9.27 -3.90 14.77
C THR A 55 -10.36 -3.50 13.80
N HIS A 56 -10.14 -3.79 12.51
CA HIS A 56 -11.15 -3.70 11.46
C HIS A 56 -10.92 -4.76 10.37
N SER A 57 -11.88 -4.95 9.46
CA SER A 57 -11.80 -5.98 8.43
C SER A 57 -11.22 -5.45 7.11
N CYS A 58 -11.58 -4.25 6.70
CA CYS A 58 -11.03 -3.59 5.50
C CYS A 58 -10.80 -2.11 5.80
N HIS A 59 -10.37 -1.30 4.81
CA HIS A 59 -9.97 0.10 5.06
C HIS A 59 -11.11 1.07 5.34
N HIS A 60 -12.39 0.68 5.10
CA HIS A 60 -13.51 1.61 5.18
C HIS A 60 -14.20 1.66 6.54
N PRO A 61 -14.42 0.54 7.25
CA PRO A 61 -15.00 0.57 8.58
C PRO A 61 -14.12 1.33 9.57
N ILE A 62 -14.74 2.12 10.43
CA ILE A 62 -14.05 2.72 11.57
C ILE A 62 -13.51 1.58 12.45
N PRO A 63 -12.23 1.59 12.83
CA PRO A 63 -11.66 0.59 13.72
C PRO A 63 -12.41 0.55 15.07
N HIS A 64 -12.74 -0.63 15.55
CA HIS A 64 -13.38 -0.80 16.86
C HIS A 64 -12.42 -1.43 17.87
N LYS A 65 -12.69 -1.13 19.16
CA LYS A 65 -11.86 -1.62 20.26
C LYS A 65 -12.10 -3.11 20.49
N ILE A 66 -11.02 -3.87 20.68
CA ILE A 66 -11.06 -5.27 21.08
C ILE A 66 -11.30 -5.28 22.61
N ASP A 67 -12.35 -6.00 23.06
CA ASP A 67 -12.62 -6.15 24.49
C ASP A 67 -11.58 -7.06 25.13
N LEU A 68 -10.91 -6.58 26.18
CA LEU A 68 -9.91 -7.32 26.92
C LEU A 68 -10.47 -8.60 27.59
N LYS A 69 -11.79 -8.61 27.90
CA LYS A 69 -12.44 -9.80 28.47
C LYS A 69 -12.57 -10.91 27.42
N GLU A 70 -12.93 -10.54 26.20
CA GLU A 70 -12.96 -11.49 25.07
C GLU A 70 -11.54 -12.01 24.80
N LEU A 71 -10.58 -11.11 24.74
CA LEU A 71 -9.19 -11.43 24.41
C LEU A 71 -8.52 -12.35 25.43
N LYS A 72 -8.79 -12.15 26.73
CA LYS A 72 -8.25 -12.98 27.82
C LYS A 72 -8.65 -14.44 27.69
N ASN A 73 -9.87 -14.69 27.22
CA ASN A 73 -10.42 -16.03 27.09
C ASN A 73 -10.11 -16.65 25.72
N ASN A 74 -9.93 -15.81 24.70
CA ASN A 74 -9.73 -16.26 23.34
C ASN A 74 -8.83 -15.28 22.57
N PRO A 75 -7.53 -15.59 22.34
CA PRO A 75 -6.65 -14.75 21.55
C PRO A 75 -7.13 -14.51 20.11
N SER A 76 -7.96 -15.40 19.54
CA SER A 76 -8.53 -15.21 18.21
C SER A 76 -9.52 -14.04 18.13
N ALA A 77 -9.95 -13.48 19.28
CA ALA A 77 -10.75 -12.25 19.35
C ALA A 77 -10.04 -11.05 18.74
N LEU A 78 -8.74 -11.10 18.46
CA LEU A 78 -8.06 -10.13 17.60
C LEU A 78 -8.75 -9.97 16.24
N HIS A 79 -9.23 -11.08 15.66
CA HIS A 79 -10.01 -11.10 14.41
C HIS A 79 -11.49 -11.40 14.63
N ASN A 80 -11.85 -12.12 15.67
CA ASN A 80 -13.18 -12.69 15.90
C ASN A 80 -13.89 -12.04 17.10
N THR A 81 -13.87 -10.67 17.17
CA THR A 81 -14.61 -9.95 18.19
C THR A 81 -16.11 -10.25 18.09
N SER A 82 -16.84 -10.19 19.21
CA SER A 82 -18.31 -10.28 19.23
C SER A 82 -18.94 -9.27 18.28
N PHE A 83 -18.35 -8.09 18.15
CA PHE A 83 -18.76 -7.08 17.18
C PHE A 83 -18.69 -7.59 15.75
N LYS A 84 -17.53 -8.13 15.30
CA LYS A 84 -17.37 -8.68 13.94
C LYS A 84 -18.30 -9.88 13.68
N LYS A 85 -18.46 -10.77 14.66
CA LYS A 85 -19.38 -11.90 14.56
C LYS A 85 -20.83 -11.44 14.34
N LYS A 86 -21.28 -10.41 15.06
CA LYS A 86 -22.59 -9.81 14.82
C LYS A 86 -22.74 -9.29 13.39
N GLN A 87 -21.73 -8.59 12.86
CA GLN A 87 -21.75 -8.09 11.48
C GLN A 87 -21.76 -9.22 10.45
N ARG A 88 -20.95 -10.29 10.65
CA ARG A 88 -20.94 -11.48 9.80
C ARG A 88 -22.30 -12.15 9.75
N LYS A 89 -22.92 -12.32 10.91
CA LYS A 89 -24.28 -12.90 11.02
C LYS A 89 -25.31 -12.06 10.26
N GLU A 90 -25.27 -10.74 10.43
CA GLU A 90 -26.14 -9.80 9.71
C GLU A 90 -25.97 -9.94 8.19
N MET A 91 -24.73 -9.98 7.69
CA MET A 91 -24.43 -10.16 6.26
C MET A 91 -24.97 -11.49 5.70
N LEU A 92 -24.80 -12.60 6.42
CA LEU A 92 -25.32 -13.91 6.01
C LEU A 92 -26.86 -13.97 6.02
N GLN A 93 -27.51 -13.10 6.79
CA GLN A 93 -28.97 -12.93 6.81
C GLN A 93 -29.47 -11.94 5.73
N GLY A 94 -28.58 -11.44 4.86
CA GLY A 94 -28.90 -10.47 3.83
C GLY A 94 -28.92 -9.02 4.29
N GLY A 95 -28.52 -8.74 5.56
CA GLY A 95 -28.43 -7.39 6.10
C GLY A 95 -27.20 -6.63 5.59
N ARG A 96 -27.26 -5.30 5.70
CA ARG A 96 -26.20 -4.35 5.34
C ARG A 96 -25.68 -3.66 6.61
N PRO A 97 -24.58 -4.13 7.23
CA PRO A 97 -24.02 -3.50 8.43
C PRO A 97 -23.67 -2.03 8.23
N ASN A 98 -24.03 -1.20 9.20
CA ASN A 98 -23.78 0.25 9.13
C ASN A 98 -22.30 0.62 9.01
N GLU A 99 -21.40 -0.17 9.60
CA GLU A 99 -19.95 0.06 9.48
C GLU A 99 -19.43 -0.02 8.03
N CYS A 100 -20.19 -0.63 7.12
CA CYS A 100 -19.85 -0.77 5.69
C CYS A 100 -20.56 0.28 4.82
N ASP A 101 -21.08 1.37 5.42
CA ASP A 101 -21.81 2.44 4.75
C ASP A 101 -21.11 3.03 3.51
N TYR A 102 -19.78 3.07 3.52
CA TYR A 102 -19.02 3.47 2.33
C TYR A 102 -19.40 2.65 1.08
N CYS A 103 -19.47 1.33 1.20
CA CYS A 103 -19.85 0.48 0.08
C CYS A 103 -21.31 0.68 -0.30
N TRP A 104 -22.19 0.80 0.69
CA TRP A 104 -23.63 0.97 0.46
C TRP A 104 -23.93 2.28 -0.28
N ARG A 105 -23.28 3.38 0.08
CA ARG A 105 -23.43 4.66 -0.64
C ARG A 105 -23.01 4.57 -2.10
N ILE A 106 -21.97 3.81 -2.42
CA ILE A 106 -21.54 3.58 -3.81
C ILE A 106 -22.57 2.72 -4.56
N GLU A 107 -23.06 1.65 -3.91
CA GLU A 107 -23.98 0.69 -4.55
C GLU A 107 -25.39 1.28 -4.76
N ASP A 108 -25.82 2.17 -3.88
CA ASP A 108 -27.12 2.85 -3.94
C ASP A 108 -27.07 4.18 -4.74
N GLY A 109 -25.86 4.63 -5.11
CA GLY A 109 -25.67 5.85 -5.90
C GLY A 109 -25.93 5.69 -7.40
N ASN A 110 -25.88 6.82 -8.11
CA ASN A 110 -26.04 6.87 -9.56
C ASN A 110 -24.75 6.37 -10.24
N GLY A 111 -24.71 5.14 -10.67
CA GLY A 111 -23.55 4.57 -11.36
C GLY A 111 -23.68 3.07 -11.55
N GLU A 112 -22.56 2.42 -11.86
CA GLU A 112 -22.54 0.95 -12.01
C GLU A 112 -22.73 0.20 -10.69
N GLY A 113 -22.68 0.88 -9.54
CA GLY A 113 -22.86 0.29 -8.22
C GLY A 113 -21.79 -0.73 -7.83
N LEU A 114 -20.57 -0.58 -8.37
CA LEU A 114 -19.45 -1.47 -8.05
C LEU A 114 -18.60 -0.87 -6.94
N SER A 115 -18.74 -1.41 -5.74
CA SER A 115 -18.02 -0.99 -4.53
C SER A 115 -16.80 -1.84 -4.25
N ASP A 116 -15.99 -1.44 -3.26
CA ASP A 116 -14.84 -2.21 -2.77
C ASP A 116 -15.22 -3.61 -2.26
N ARG A 117 -16.46 -3.82 -1.83
CA ARG A 117 -16.99 -5.14 -1.47
C ARG A 117 -16.79 -6.13 -2.61
N HIS A 118 -17.08 -5.73 -3.83
CA HIS A 118 -16.93 -6.57 -5.02
C HIS A 118 -15.47 -6.76 -5.42
N HIS A 119 -14.71 -5.66 -5.45
CA HIS A 119 -13.28 -5.68 -5.83
C HIS A 119 -12.43 -6.51 -4.85
N LYS A 120 -12.61 -6.33 -3.53
CA LYS A 120 -11.86 -7.08 -2.50
C LYS A 120 -12.26 -8.54 -2.41
N SER A 121 -13.48 -8.87 -2.78
CA SER A 121 -13.92 -10.27 -2.82
C SER A 121 -13.37 -11.03 -4.04
N LEU A 122 -12.90 -10.32 -5.09
CA LEU A 122 -12.16 -10.88 -6.22
C LEU A 122 -10.68 -11.15 -5.92
N ASP A 123 -10.16 -10.71 -4.79
CA ASP A 123 -8.78 -11.04 -4.40
C ASP A 123 -8.62 -12.56 -4.28
N ASP A 124 -7.54 -13.11 -4.84
CA ASP A 124 -7.27 -14.56 -4.84
C ASP A 124 -7.37 -15.17 -3.45
N PHE A 125 -6.88 -14.46 -2.44
CA PHE A 125 -6.94 -14.88 -1.04
C PHE A 125 -8.36 -14.82 -0.43
N SER A 126 -9.32 -14.17 -1.09
CA SER A 126 -10.71 -14.06 -0.63
C SER A 126 -11.64 -14.99 -1.42
N LEU A 127 -11.53 -14.97 -2.74
CA LEU A 127 -12.48 -15.59 -3.66
C LEU A 127 -12.67 -17.09 -3.40
N HIS A 128 -11.58 -17.83 -3.23
CA HIS A 128 -11.61 -19.28 -3.00
C HIS A 128 -12.25 -19.68 -1.67
N LYS A 129 -12.49 -18.74 -0.76
CA LYS A 129 -13.17 -18.97 0.50
C LYS A 129 -14.69 -18.77 0.43
N HIS A 130 -15.24 -18.36 -0.73
CA HIS A 130 -16.66 -18.04 -0.88
C HIS A 130 -17.58 -19.19 -0.40
N ASP A 131 -17.41 -20.39 -0.95
CA ASP A 131 -18.31 -21.52 -0.68
C ASP A 131 -18.23 -22.02 0.77
N GLU A 132 -17.04 -21.95 1.37
CA GLU A 132 -16.83 -22.24 2.78
C GLU A 132 -17.56 -21.20 3.66
N ILE A 133 -17.32 -19.91 3.41
CA ILE A 133 -17.86 -18.81 4.22
C ILE A 133 -19.39 -18.72 4.10
N ALA A 134 -19.93 -18.97 2.90
CA ALA A 134 -21.38 -18.93 2.66
C ALA A 134 -22.17 -20.00 3.47
N GLN A 135 -21.51 -21.01 4.01
CA GLN A 135 -22.11 -22.06 4.85
C GLN A 135 -22.02 -21.77 6.35
N LEU A 136 -21.30 -20.72 6.77
CA LEU A 136 -21.13 -20.35 8.16
C LEU A 136 -22.40 -19.71 8.73
N THR A 137 -22.47 -19.63 10.06
CA THR A 137 -23.55 -18.95 10.79
C THR A 137 -23.18 -17.50 11.16
N GLY A 138 -21.89 -17.15 11.05
CA GLY A 138 -21.31 -15.87 11.46
C GLY A 138 -20.81 -15.83 12.90
N ASN A 139 -21.00 -16.91 13.67
CA ASN A 139 -20.55 -17.02 15.06
C ASN A 139 -19.20 -17.72 15.22
N GLU A 140 -18.70 -18.34 14.17
CA GLU A 140 -17.48 -19.12 14.18
C GLU A 140 -16.24 -18.24 14.34
N ASP A 141 -15.23 -18.76 14.99
CA ASP A 141 -13.88 -18.24 14.92
C ASP A 141 -13.25 -18.70 13.61
N VAL A 142 -12.80 -17.75 12.80
CA VAL A 142 -12.15 -18.01 11.52
C VAL A 142 -10.75 -17.41 11.50
N TYR A 143 -9.86 -17.97 10.71
CA TYR A 143 -8.57 -17.38 10.44
C TYR A 143 -8.63 -16.50 9.18
N PRO A 144 -8.03 -15.30 9.22
CA PRO A 144 -7.95 -14.47 8.02
C PRO A 144 -6.96 -15.05 7.03
N THR A 145 -7.14 -14.72 5.76
CA THR A 145 -6.16 -14.99 4.70
C THR A 145 -5.27 -13.77 4.41
N TYR A 146 -5.70 -12.58 4.84
CA TYR A 146 -4.94 -11.33 4.81
C TYR A 146 -4.88 -10.72 6.21
N LEU A 147 -3.67 -10.51 6.69
CA LEU A 147 -3.40 -9.86 7.98
C LEU A 147 -2.50 -8.65 7.76
N GLU A 148 -2.97 -7.49 8.20
CA GLU A 148 -2.15 -6.31 8.39
C GLU A 148 -1.96 -6.03 9.88
N VAL A 149 -0.73 -5.82 10.33
CA VAL A 149 -0.43 -5.59 11.74
C VAL A 149 0.43 -4.36 11.94
N SER A 150 0.00 -3.50 12.87
CA SER A 150 0.74 -2.37 13.42
C SER A 150 0.98 -2.62 14.91
N PHE A 151 2.26 -2.75 15.30
CA PHE A 151 2.61 -2.99 16.71
C PHE A 151 2.63 -1.72 17.56
N SER A 152 2.97 -0.57 16.95
CA SER A 152 3.05 0.72 17.66
C SER A 152 3.06 1.90 16.68
N ASN A 153 2.94 3.12 17.23
CA ASN A 153 3.12 4.37 16.49
C ASN A 153 4.56 4.92 16.56
N VAL A 154 5.53 4.16 17.06
CA VAL A 154 6.93 4.64 17.10
C VAL A 154 7.40 4.95 15.69
N CYS A 155 7.82 6.21 15.48
CA CYS A 155 8.29 6.71 14.21
C CYS A 155 9.34 7.79 14.44
N ASN A 156 10.32 7.87 13.54
CA ASN A 156 11.34 8.92 13.52
C ASN A 156 10.93 10.15 12.68
N PHE A 157 9.75 10.12 11.99
CA PHE A 157 9.26 11.20 11.14
C PHE A 157 8.01 11.88 11.68
N LYS A 158 7.81 13.15 11.23
CA LYS A 158 6.57 13.95 11.33
C LYS A 158 6.13 14.34 9.92
N CYS A 159 5.62 13.40 9.11
CA CYS A 159 5.12 13.73 7.79
C CYS A 159 3.92 14.68 7.86
N SER A 160 3.82 15.63 6.92
CA SER A 160 2.80 16.68 6.92
C SER A 160 1.36 16.17 6.86
N TYR A 161 1.13 15.01 6.28
CA TYR A 161 -0.18 14.34 6.15
C TYR A 161 -0.39 13.21 7.16
N CYS A 162 0.53 13.06 8.13
CA CYS A 162 0.44 12.07 9.20
C CYS A 162 0.00 12.75 10.50
N GLY A 163 -0.37 11.97 11.49
CA GLY A 163 -0.82 12.46 12.78
C GLY A 163 -0.30 11.65 13.96
N PRO A 164 -0.68 12.03 15.20
CA PRO A 164 -0.22 11.40 16.42
C PRO A 164 -0.64 9.92 16.56
N ASP A 165 -1.69 9.48 15.89
CA ASP A 165 -2.10 8.07 15.88
C ASP A 165 -1.08 7.17 15.20
N PHE A 166 -0.29 7.71 14.27
CA PHE A 166 0.67 6.95 13.48
C PHE A 166 2.12 7.40 13.66
N SER A 167 2.38 8.46 14.44
CA SER A 167 3.73 8.93 14.70
C SER A 167 3.94 9.42 16.13
N SER A 168 4.86 8.76 16.83
CA SER A 168 5.31 9.21 18.16
C SER A 168 6.02 10.56 18.13
N LYS A 169 6.57 10.97 16.99
CA LYS A 169 7.16 12.30 16.81
C LYS A 169 6.09 13.40 16.75
N TRP A 170 4.93 13.12 16.17
CA TRP A 170 3.79 14.02 16.27
C TRP A 170 3.26 14.13 17.71
N VAL A 171 3.21 13.01 18.45
CA VAL A 171 2.86 13.03 19.88
C VAL A 171 3.83 13.90 20.66
N GLN A 172 5.13 13.76 20.40
CA GLN A 172 6.16 14.58 21.04
C GLN A 172 5.96 16.06 20.71
N GLU A 173 5.76 16.42 19.44
CA GLU A 173 5.52 17.79 18.99
C GLU A 173 4.33 18.43 19.70
N ILE A 174 3.20 17.74 19.76
CA ILE A 174 1.99 18.24 20.40
C ILE A 174 2.20 18.43 21.91
N ASN A 175 2.92 17.54 22.57
CA ASN A 175 3.23 17.64 23.99
C ASN A 175 4.16 18.82 24.31
N GLU A 176 5.08 19.17 23.40
CA GLU A 176 6.07 20.24 23.58
C GLU A 176 5.50 21.62 23.21
N HIS A 177 4.65 21.69 22.17
CA HIS A 177 4.21 22.95 21.56
C HIS A 177 2.70 23.18 21.61
N GLY A 178 1.93 22.20 22.04
CA GLY A 178 0.47 22.25 22.03
C GLY A 178 -0.13 21.87 20.68
N TYR A 179 -1.45 21.97 20.59
CA TYR A 179 -2.19 21.67 19.38
C TYR A 179 -2.05 22.78 18.34
N TYR A 180 -2.08 22.41 17.06
CA TYR A 180 -2.18 23.34 15.97
C TYR A 180 -3.63 23.82 15.81
N ASP A 181 -3.82 25.12 15.61
CA ASP A 181 -5.13 25.70 15.28
C ASP A 181 -5.40 25.49 13.78
N LEU A 182 -5.81 24.27 13.43
CA LEU A 182 -6.12 23.88 12.06
C LEU A 182 -7.58 23.48 11.94
N PRO A 183 -8.25 23.84 10.83
CA PRO A 183 -9.59 23.38 10.57
C PRO A 183 -9.61 21.85 10.43
N GLY A 184 -10.44 21.18 11.23
CA GLY A 184 -10.58 19.72 11.26
C GLY A 184 -9.82 19.02 12.39
N GLN A 185 -10.41 17.97 12.93
CA GLN A 185 -9.95 17.33 14.17
C GLN A 185 -8.80 16.31 13.98
N GLY A 186 -8.51 15.87 12.76
CA GLY A 186 -7.67 14.69 12.51
C GLY A 186 -6.19 14.82 12.82
N TYR A 187 -5.66 16.05 12.98
CA TYR A 187 -4.22 16.29 13.15
C TYR A 187 -3.77 16.40 14.59
N ASN A 188 -4.65 16.84 15.45
CA ASN A 188 -4.29 17.27 16.79
C ASN A 188 -4.74 16.30 17.86
N HIS A 189 -5.69 15.42 17.57
CA HIS A 189 -6.30 14.56 18.57
C HIS A 189 -6.08 13.09 18.26
N THR A 190 -5.53 12.36 19.23
CA THR A 190 -5.65 10.90 19.25
C THR A 190 -6.97 10.57 19.94
N GLU A 191 -7.89 9.97 19.21
CA GLU A 191 -9.11 9.42 19.83
C GLU A 191 -8.77 8.24 20.74
N HIS A 192 -7.61 7.59 20.50
CA HIS A 192 -7.19 6.38 21.19
C HIS A 192 -5.76 6.50 21.73
N LYS A 193 -5.64 6.40 23.06
CA LYS A 193 -4.33 6.41 23.71
C LYS A 193 -3.54 5.15 23.35
N HIS A 194 -2.32 5.35 22.85
CA HIS A 194 -1.37 4.28 22.64
C HIS A 194 -0.84 3.73 23.96
N ILE A 195 -0.70 2.41 24.04
CA ILE A 195 0.03 1.74 25.10
C ILE A 195 1.51 2.00 24.87
N ALA A 196 2.19 2.51 25.87
CA ALA A 196 3.62 2.82 25.75
C ALA A 196 4.43 1.54 25.48
N ASN A 197 5.47 1.65 24.65
CA ASN A 197 6.32 0.48 24.29
C ASN A 197 7.03 -0.21 25.47
N ARG A 198 7.03 0.42 26.63
CA ARG A 198 7.63 -0.10 27.87
C ARG A 198 6.62 -0.80 28.78
N GLU A 199 5.33 -0.67 28.47
CA GLU A 199 4.24 -1.27 29.25
C GLU A 199 3.88 -2.65 28.67
N ASP A 200 3.32 -3.50 29.50
CA ASP A 200 2.75 -4.77 29.07
C ASP A 200 1.55 -4.49 28.15
N ASN A 201 1.55 -5.10 26.99
CA ASN A 201 0.51 -4.89 26.01
C ASN A 201 -0.27 -6.17 25.78
N PRO A 202 -1.48 -6.30 26.35
CA PRO A 202 -2.27 -7.51 26.25
C PRO A 202 -2.68 -7.88 24.81
N TYR A 203 -2.77 -6.91 23.91
CA TYR A 203 -3.06 -7.17 22.51
C TYR A 203 -1.87 -7.79 21.78
N THR A 204 -0.66 -7.32 22.10
CA THR A 204 0.57 -7.89 21.55
C THR A 204 0.83 -9.28 22.12
N ASP A 205 0.53 -9.50 23.40
CA ASP A 205 0.67 -10.81 24.03
C ASP A 205 -0.29 -11.82 23.41
N ALA A 206 -1.55 -11.42 23.23
CA ALA A 206 -2.54 -12.24 22.52
C ALA A 206 -2.16 -12.51 21.05
N PHE A 207 -1.54 -11.53 20.38
CA PHE A 207 -1.01 -11.72 19.02
C PHE A 207 0.00 -12.87 18.99
N TRP A 208 0.95 -12.89 19.89
CA TRP A 208 1.98 -13.93 19.94
C TRP A 208 1.44 -15.32 20.32
N LEU A 209 0.30 -15.39 21.01
CA LEU A 209 -0.40 -16.65 21.28
C LEU A 209 -1.19 -17.14 20.04
N TRP A 210 -1.75 -16.21 19.28
CA TRP A 210 -2.61 -16.49 18.12
C TRP A 210 -1.85 -16.67 16.81
N PHE A 211 -0.79 -15.92 16.59
CA PHE A 211 -0.07 -15.84 15.31
C PHE A 211 0.52 -17.17 14.83
N PRO A 212 1.10 -18.05 15.68
CA PRO A 212 1.66 -19.31 15.21
C PRO A 212 0.66 -20.19 14.43
N GLU A 213 -0.60 -20.20 14.87
CA GLU A 213 -1.65 -20.92 14.15
C GLU A 213 -2.21 -20.08 12.99
N ALA A 214 -2.48 -18.80 13.20
CA ALA A 214 -3.01 -17.91 12.17
C ALA A 214 -2.09 -17.86 10.93
N LYS A 215 -0.78 -17.89 11.10
CA LYS A 215 0.23 -17.90 10.05
C LYS A 215 -0.01 -19.02 9.03
N ASN A 216 -0.50 -20.18 9.45
CA ASN A 216 -0.74 -21.32 8.57
C ASN A 216 -1.90 -21.09 7.58
N HIS A 217 -2.75 -20.11 7.85
CA HIS A 217 -3.92 -19.76 7.03
C HIS A 217 -3.67 -18.51 6.16
N LEU A 218 -2.57 -17.77 6.40
CA LEU A 218 -2.30 -16.52 5.70
C LEU A 218 -1.80 -16.75 4.28
N HIS A 219 -2.45 -16.07 3.35
CA HIS A 219 -1.90 -15.81 2.03
C HIS A 219 -0.99 -14.57 2.05
N THR A 220 -1.39 -13.53 2.80
CA THR A 220 -0.66 -12.26 2.87
C THR A 220 -0.51 -11.78 4.30
N LEU A 221 0.72 -11.44 4.68
CA LEU A 221 1.07 -10.73 5.91
C LEU A 221 1.69 -9.38 5.56
N ARG A 222 1.11 -8.31 6.08
CA ARG A 222 1.61 -6.95 5.93
C ARG A 222 1.93 -6.34 7.27
N ILE A 223 3.14 -5.82 7.44
CA ILE A 223 3.58 -5.14 8.65
C ILE A 223 3.58 -3.64 8.39
N THR A 224 2.83 -2.91 9.22
CA THR A 224 2.66 -1.45 9.14
C THR A 224 2.86 -0.81 10.51
N GLY A 225 2.49 0.45 10.67
CA GLY A 225 2.52 1.18 11.94
C GLY A 225 3.08 2.57 11.80
N GLY A 226 3.84 3.03 12.79
CA GLY A 226 4.68 4.21 12.65
C GLY A 226 5.83 3.94 11.69
N GLU A 227 6.98 3.52 12.23
CA GLU A 227 8.06 2.93 11.44
C GLU A 227 8.32 1.49 11.93
N PRO A 228 7.92 0.47 11.16
CA PRO A 228 8.05 -0.92 11.56
C PRO A 228 9.49 -1.34 11.90
N LEU A 229 10.49 -0.80 11.20
CA LEU A 229 11.89 -1.13 11.47
C LEU A 229 12.44 -0.51 12.76
N MET A 230 11.62 0.24 13.50
CA MET A 230 11.90 0.68 14.86
C MET A 230 11.24 -0.19 15.94
N SER A 231 10.40 -1.15 15.55
CA SER A 231 9.67 -2.02 16.48
C SER A 231 10.42 -3.32 16.75
N LYS A 232 10.66 -3.64 18.03
CA LYS A 232 11.21 -4.96 18.43
C LYS A 232 10.33 -6.14 17.98
N HIS A 233 9.02 -5.91 17.88
CA HIS A 233 8.07 -6.96 17.49
C HIS A 233 8.12 -7.26 15.99
N THR A 234 8.46 -6.29 15.14
CA THR A 234 8.73 -6.53 13.72
C THR A 234 9.92 -7.49 13.57
N PHE A 235 11.01 -7.24 14.27
CA PHE A 235 12.18 -8.13 14.22
C PHE A 235 11.88 -9.52 14.77
N LYS A 236 11.15 -9.61 15.90
CA LYS A 236 10.69 -10.90 16.44
C LYS A 236 9.85 -11.67 15.43
N LEU A 237 8.98 -10.98 14.68
CA LEU A 237 8.15 -11.61 13.65
C LEU A 237 8.98 -12.10 12.47
N LEU A 238 9.96 -11.32 12.01
CA LEU A 238 10.88 -11.75 10.96
C LEU A 238 11.74 -12.94 11.41
N GLU A 239 12.20 -12.97 12.66
CA GLU A 239 12.92 -14.10 13.25
C GLU A 239 12.03 -15.35 13.33
N ASP A 240 10.77 -15.21 13.73
CA ASP A 240 9.83 -16.34 13.72
C ASP A 240 9.62 -16.88 12.30
N ILE A 241 9.44 -16.03 11.28
CA ILE A 241 9.30 -16.47 9.88
C ILE A 241 10.58 -17.14 9.38
N ARG A 242 11.76 -16.62 9.77
CA ARG A 242 13.05 -17.24 9.43
C ARG A 242 13.15 -18.67 10.00
N ASP A 243 12.76 -18.84 11.24
CA ASP A 243 12.91 -20.11 11.98
C ASP A 243 11.75 -21.08 11.74
N ASN A 244 10.56 -20.57 11.46
CA ASN A 244 9.32 -21.30 11.16
C ASN A 244 8.72 -20.82 9.83
N PRO A 245 9.23 -21.29 8.68
CA PRO A 245 8.88 -20.80 7.35
C PRO A 245 7.38 -20.91 7.00
N ALA A 246 6.92 -19.96 6.17
CA ALA A 246 5.58 -19.96 5.56
C ALA A 246 5.70 -19.78 4.03
N PRO A 247 6.13 -20.80 3.28
CA PRO A 247 6.56 -20.68 1.88
C PRO A 247 5.42 -20.31 0.91
N ASN A 248 4.16 -20.41 1.35
CA ASN A 248 2.99 -20.03 0.55
C ASN A 248 2.50 -18.59 0.88
N MET A 249 3.07 -17.94 1.89
CA MET A 249 2.65 -16.62 2.35
C MET A 249 3.43 -15.51 1.64
N GLU A 250 2.75 -14.48 1.20
CA GLU A 250 3.35 -13.23 0.74
C GLU A 250 3.58 -12.30 1.94
N LEU A 251 4.83 -11.87 2.14
CA LEU A 251 5.21 -10.97 3.21
C LEU A 251 5.45 -9.57 2.68
N SER A 252 4.99 -8.55 3.39
CA SER A 252 5.29 -7.16 3.06
C SER A 252 5.50 -6.30 4.30
N ILE A 253 6.33 -5.27 4.16
CA ILE A 253 6.60 -4.27 5.19
C ILE A 253 6.46 -2.88 4.57
N ASN A 254 5.78 -1.97 5.29
CA ASN A 254 5.76 -0.56 4.95
C ASN A 254 6.81 0.16 5.80
N THR A 255 7.78 0.80 5.17
CA THR A 255 8.83 1.58 5.86
C THR A 255 8.96 2.98 5.27
N ASN A 256 9.43 3.91 6.08
CA ASN A 256 9.78 5.24 5.60
C ASN A 256 11.15 5.28 4.88
N GLY A 257 11.90 4.16 4.86
CA GLY A 257 13.17 4.05 4.15
C GLY A 257 14.32 4.82 4.79
N ASN A 258 14.22 5.19 6.07
CA ASN A 258 15.25 5.88 6.84
C ASN A 258 15.40 5.24 8.23
N ALA A 259 15.50 3.92 8.25
CA ALA A 259 15.74 3.20 9.50
C ALA A 259 17.16 3.48 10.01
N PRO A 260 17.36 3.55 11.34
CA PRO A 260 18.69 3.61 11.92
C PRO A 260 19.60 2.48 11.43
N ASP A 261 20.86 2.77 11.16
CA ASP A 261 21.82 1.85 10.51
C ASP A 261 21.84 0.45 11.14
N LYS A 262 21.85 0.34 12.47
CA LYS A 262 21.79 -0.95 13.18
C LYS A 262 20.54 -1.75 12.82
N ASN A 263 19.39 -1.09 12.77
CA ASN A 263 18.11 -1.73 12.48
C ASN A 263 18.03 -2.11 11.00
N TRP A 264 18.53 -1.23 10.11
CA TRP A 264 18.59 -1.48 8.70
C TRP A 264 19.44 -2.70 8.35
N LYS A 265 20.66 -2.79 8.90
CA LYS A 265 21.55 -3.94 8.70
C LYS A 265 20.90 -5.25 9.17
N ARG A 266 20.32 -5.25 10.38
CA ARG A 266 19.60 -6.42 10.92
C ARG A 266 18.43 -6.82 10.03
N PHE A 267 17.67 -5.84 9.53
CA PHE A 267 16.56 -6.09 8.61
C PHE A 267 17.06 -6.74 7.31
N LEU A 268 18.10 -6.19 6.69
CA LEU A 268 18.68 -6.75 5.46
C LEU A 268 19.17 -8.18 5.65
N GLU A 269 19.87 -8.48 6.74
CA GLU A 269 20.32 -9.83 7.06
C GLU A 269 19.14 -10.81 7.13
N LEU A 270 18.10 -10.46 7.87
CA LEU A 270 16.91 -11.32 8.03
C LEU A 270 16.17 -11.51 6.71
N ILE A 271 15.91 -10.44 5.97
CA ILE A 271 15.15 -10.52 4.72
C ILE A 271 15.93 -11.24 3.63
N THR A 272 17.24 -11.05 3.56
CA THR A 272 18.10 -11.80 2.62
C THR A 272 18.01 -13.29 2.89
N ASP A 273 18.14 -13.71 4.16
CA ASP A 273 18.00 -15.12 4.53
C ASP A 273 16.60 -15.68 4.23
N ILE A 274 15.54 -14.95 4.60
CA ILE A 274 14.15 -15.35 4.36
C ILE A 274 13.86 -15.54 2.87
N CYS A 275 14.30 -14.60 2.03
CA CYS A 275 14.02 -14.64 0.59
C CYS A 275 14.93 -15.63 -0.15
N HIS A 276 16.24 -15.68 0.19
CA HIS A 276 17.19 -16.59 -0.45
C HIS A 276 16.83 -18.06 -0.20
N ASN A 277 16.33 -18.37 1.00
CA ASN A 277 15.93 -19.72 1.37
C ASN A 277 14.44 -20.02 1.12
N ASN A 278 13.72 -19.18 0.36
CA ASN A 278 12.29 -19.35 0.00
C ASN A 278 11.39 -19.61 1.22
N LYS A 279 11.68 -18.95 2.35
CA LYS A 279 10.89 -19.10 3.59
C LYS A 279 9.53 -18.42 3.50
N VAL A 280 9.36 -17.51 2.55
CA VAL A 280 8.08 -16.95 2.12
C VAL A 280 7.95 -17.05 0.60
N LYS A 281 6.72 -16.98 0.07
CA LYS A 281 6.45 -17.02 -1.37
C LYS A 281 7.04 -15.82 -2.10
N LYS A 282 6.93 -14.63 -1.47
CA LYS A 282 7.35 -13.35 -2.04
C LYS A 282 7.50 -12.33 -0.93
N PHE A 283 8.46 -11.42 -1.09
CA PHE A 283 8.60 -10.25 -0.22
C PHE A 283 8.41 -8.95 -1.00
N THR A 284 7.62 -8.02 -0.43
CA THR A 284 7.46 -6.66 -0.97
C THR A 284 7.80 -5.62 0.10
N LEU A 285 8.78 -4.78 -0.20
CA LEU A 285 9.09 -3.58 0.58
C LEU A 285 8.26 -2.42 0.03
N PHE A 286 7.27 -1.98 0.77
CA PHE A 286 6.60 -0.72 0.50
C PHE A 286 7.38 0.40 1.18
N THR A 287 7.88 1.36 0.40
CA THR A 287 8.57 2.52 0.94
C THR A 287 7.92 3.80 0.45
N SER A 288 7.99 4.85 1.23
CA SER A 288 7.13 6.00 1.02
C SER A 288 7.93 7.24 0.64
N ALA A 289 7.70 7.75 -0.56
CA ALA A 289 8.17 9.07 -1.00
C ALA A 289 7.23 9.58 -2.11
N GLU A 290 6.97 10.88 -2.12
CA GLU A 290 6.08 11.54 -3.08
C GLU A 290 6.69 12.78 -3.74
N ALA A 291 7.97 13.05 -3.47
CA ALA A 291 8.72 14.18 -3.99
C ALA A 291 10.21 13.82 -4.05
N PHE A 292 11.05 14.67 -4.62
CA PHE A 292 12.49 14.45 -4.76
C PHE A 292 13.32 15.42 -3.92
N GLY A 293 14.39 14.91 -3.28
CA GLY A 293 15.37 15.68 -2.55
C GLY A 293 14.76 16.48 -1.39
N LYS A 294 15.15 17.73 -1.24
CA LYS A 294 14.72 18.62 -0.15
C LYS A 294 13.21 18.82 -0.05
N ARG A 295 12.46 18.67 -1.14
CA ARG A 295 11.00 18.73 -1.11
C ARG A 295 10.38 17.51 -0.43
N SER A 296 10.98 16.34 -0.63
CA SER A 296 10.59 15.12 0.10
C SER A 296 10.89 15.26 1.60
N GLU A 297 12.05 15.80 1.96
CA GLU A 297 12.45 16.07 3.35
C GLU A 297 11.53 17.09 4.04
N TYR A 298 11.03 18.09 3.29
CA TYR A 298 10.05 19.06 3.79
C TYR A 298 8.68 18.41 4.08
N SER A 299 8.17 17.65 3.13
CA SER A 299 6.89 16.94 3.26
C SER A 299 6.94 15.86 4.36
N ARG A 300 8.11 15.26 4.55
CA ARG A 300 8.39 14.16 5.49
C ARG A 300 9.45 14.59 6.50
N TYR A 301 9.12 15.52 7.35
CA TYR A 301 10.08 16.05 8.33
C TYR A 301 10.75 14.93 9.14
N GLY A 302 12.06 14.89 9.09
CA GLY A 302 12.91 13.84 9.67
C GLY A 302 13.53 12.90 8.63
N MET A 303 13.15 13.02 7.35
CA MET A 303 13.73 12.27 6.24
C MET A 303 15.11 12.84 5.88
N ASP A 304 16.04 11.93 5.62
CA ASP A 304 17.26 12.15 4.86
C ASP A 304 17.09 11.47 3.50
N PHE A 305 16.97 12.25 2.43
CA PHE A 305 16.65 11.71 1.12
C PHE A 305 17.82 10.94 0.50
N GLU A 306 19.06 11.31 0.81
CA GLU A 306 20.24 10.56 0.35
C GLU A 306 20.31 9.18 1.02
N LEU A 307 20.09 9.12 2.33
CA LEU A 307 19.98 7.85 3.05
C LEU A 307 18.82 6.99 2.53
N PHE A 308 17.68 7.59 2.20
CA PHE A 308 16.55 6.91 1.59
C PHE A 308 16.93 6.25 0.26
N GLN A 309 17.64 6.98 -0.61
CA GLN A 309 18.12 6.44 -1.88
C GLN A 309 19.13 5.30 -1.64
N GLN A 310 20.08 5.50 -0.74
CA GLN A 310 21.09 4.51 -0.40
C GLN A 310 20.46 3.22 0.15
N GLN A 311 19.55 3.29 1.13
CA GLN A 311 18.89 2.13 1.70
C GLN A 311 18.03 1.39 0.66
N THR A 312 17.34 2.13 -0.21
CA THR A 312 16.55 1.54 -1.30
C THR A 312 17.43 0.75 -2.28
N GLN A 313 18.55 1.33 -2.70
CA GLN A 313 19.48 0.68 -3.62
C GLN A 313 20.15 -0.53 -2.97
N GLU A 314 20.64 -0.40 -1.74
CA GLU A 314 21.24 -1.49 -0.98
C GLU A 314 20.29 -2.69 -0.82
N PHE A 315 18.98 -2.42 -0.58
CA PHE A 315 17.98 -3.48 -0.54
C PHE A 315 17.86 -4.19 -1.90
N LEU A 316 17.78 -3.44 -2.99
CA LEU A 316 17.66 -4.01 -4.35
C LEU A 316 18.91 -4.80 -4.77
N GLU A 317 20.09 -4.40 -4.29
CA GLU A 317 21.37 -5.08 -4.57
C GLU A 317 21.54 -6.37 -3.78
N LYS A 318 21.18 -6.35 -2.49
CA LYS A 318 21.41 -7.48 -1.59
C LYS A 318 20.32 -8.55 -1.60
N THR A 319 19.14 -8.24 -2.17
CA THR A 319 18.01 -9.18 -2.13
C THR A 319 17.62 -9.67 -3.51
N HIS A 320 17.10 -10.91 -3.58
CA HIS A 320 16.54 -11.52 -4.78
C HIS A 320 15.09 -11.93 -4.54
N ASN A 321 14.30 -12.07 -5.61
CA ASN A 321 12.86 -12.39 -5.51
C ASN A 321 12.05 -11.43 -4.64
N THR A 322 12.49 -10.17 -4.57
CA THR A 322 11.86 -9.11 -3.79
C THR A 322 11.36 -8.00 -4.69
N ARG A 323 10.40 -7.24 -4.18
CA ARG A 323 9.86 -6.06 -4.85
C ARG A 323 9.96 -4.85 -3.93
N VAL A 324 10.32 -3.70 -4.49
CA VAL A 324 10.14 -2.37 -3.87
C VAL A 324 8.96 -1.70 -4.55
N VAL A 325 8.03 -1.14 -3.77
CA VAL A 325 6.93 -0.33 -4.28
C VAL A 325 6.94 1.01 -3.56
N PHE A 326 7.11 2.08 -4.33
CA PHE A 326 7.02 3.43 -3.80
C PHE A 326 5.56 3.79 -3.58
N MET A 327 5.19 4.05 -2.32
CA MET A 327 3.86 4.53 -1.93
C MET A 327 3.89 6.05 -1.90
N CYS A 328 3.37 6.67 -2.96
CA CYS A 328 3.39 8.12 -3.12
C CYS A 328 2.08 8.72 -2.61
N ALA A 329 2.04 9.17 -1.36
CA ALA A 329 0.91 9.94 -0.84
C ALA A 329 0.89 11.33 -1.51
N PHE A 330 0.50 11.35 -2.80
CA PHE A 330 0.58 12.51 -3.66
C PHE A 330 -0.23 13.69 -3.09
N ASN A 331 0.41 14.82 -2.97
CA ASN A 331 -0.15 16.03 -2.36
C ASN A 331 0.42 17.29 -3.04
N ILE A 332 0.01 18.47 -2.62
CA ILE A 332 0.45 19.73 -3.23
C ILE A 332 1.97 19.89 -3.26
N PHE A 333 2.70 19.42 -2.24
CA PHE A 333 4.17 19.50 -2.19
C PHE A 333 4.86 18.55 -3.16
N SER A 334 4.16 17.55 -3.69
CA SER A 334 4.70 16.60 -4.65
C SER A 334 4.93 17.24 -6.02
N ILE A 335 4.03 18.12 -6.46
CA ILE A 335 3.87 18.58 -7.83
C ILE A 335 5.20 19.07 -8.42
N THR A 336 5.92 19.93 -7.71
CA THR A 336 7.09 20.65 -8.26
C THR A 336 8.35 19.80 -8.44
N SER A 337 8.42 18.60 -7.86
CA SER A 337 9.57 17.71 -8.01
C SER A 337 9.20 16.27 -8.34
N PHE A 338 7.92 16.01 -8.66
CA PHE A 338 7.47 14.66 -8.95
C PHE A 338 8.11 14.08 -10.21
N LYS A 339 8.38 14.93 -11.22
CA LYS A 339 9.09 14.48 -12.43
C LYS A 339 10.47 13.93 -12.09
N GLN A 340 11.28 14.63 -11.27
CA GLN A 340 12.59 14.14 -10.85
C GLN A 340 12.47 12.84 -10.04
N PHE A 341 11.42 12.71 -9.22
CA PHE A 341 11.16 11.46 -8.51
C PHE A 341 10.84 10.31 -9.48
N LEU A 342 10.02 10.54 -10.49
CA LEU A 342 9.71 9.57 -11.55
C LEU A 342 10.96 9.19 -12.36
N GLU A 343 11.85 10.14 -12.65
CA GLU A 343 13.12 9.90 -13.33
C GLU A 343 14.00 8.94 -12.52
N TRP A 344 14.11 9.16 -11.21
CA TRP A 344 14.84 8.24 -10.33
C TRP A 344 14.18 6.86 -10.22
N VAL A 345 12.85 6.78 -10.11
CA VAL A 345 12.12 5.50 -10.13
C VAL A 345 12.35 4.76 -11.44
N LEU A 346 12.33 5.46 -12.58
CA LEU A 346 12.62 4.87 -13.89
C LEU A 346 14.05 4.34 -13.97
N TYR A 347 15.02 5.08 -13.42
CA TYR A 347 16.40 4.60 -13.29
C TYR A 347 16.45 3.28 -12.52
N LEU A 348 15.81 3.18 -11.36
CA LEU A 348 15.76 1.95 -10.57
C LEU A 348 15.05 0.81 -11.32
N LYS A 349 13.96 1.10 -12.03
CA LYS A 349 13.27 0.11 -12.87
C LYS A 349 14.20 -0.46 -13.93
N LYS A 350 14.95 0.41 -14.62
CA LYS A 350 15.92 0.00 -15.64
C LYS A 350 17.09 -0.80 -15.06
N ALA A 351 17.57 -0.41 -13.88
CA ALA A 351 18.70 -1.04 -13.22
C ALA A 351 18.35 -2.42 -12.62
N TYR A 352 17.17 -2.56 -12.00
CA TYR A 352 16.89 -3.70 -11.10
C TYR A 352 15.71 -4.59 -11.50
N ASN A 353 14.99 -4.33 -12.60
CA ASN A 353 13.85 -5.15 -13.01
C ASN A 353 14.24 -6.52 -13.59
N PHE A 354 15.28 -7.15 -13.04
CA PHE A 354 15.74 -8.49 -13.40
C PHE A 354 16.09 -9.30 -12.16
N ASN A 355 15.66 -10.56 -12.15
CA ASN A 355 16.27 -11.54 -11.27
C ASN A 355 17.63 -11.96 -11.87
N GLY A 356 18.65 -11.96 -11.05
CA GLY A 356 20.00 -12.36 -11.49
C GLY A 356 20.68 -11.28 -12.34
N LEU A 357 20.64 -10.02 -11.89
CA LEU A 357 21.38 -8.94 -12.55
C LEU A 357 22.89 -9.27 -12.64
N SER A 358 23.45 -9.90 -11.58
CA SER A 358 24.84 -10.39 -11.56
C SER A 358 25.10 -11.39 -12.67
N ASP A 359 24.31 -12.46 -12.77
CA ASP A 359 24.49 -13.52 -13.79
C ASP A 359 24.35 -12.97 -15.20
N TRP A 360 23.49 -11.96 -15.34
CA TRP A 360 23.25 -11.33 -16.63
C TRP A 360 24.38 -10.37 -17.02
N MET A 361 24.92 -9.59 -16.06
CA MET A 361 26.00 -8.65 -16.32
C MET A 361 27.36 -9.36 -16.49
N GLU A 362 27.58 -10.44 -15.76
CA GLU A 362 28.75 -11.33 -16.01
C GLU A 362 28.71 -11.92 -17.41
N GLY A 363 27.53 -12.34 -17.91
CA GLY A 363 27.35 -12.88 -19.25
C GLY A 363 27.63 -11.88 -20.39
N ILE A 364 27.67 -10.58 -20.12
CA ILE A 364 27.97 -9.52 -21.09
C ILE A 364 29.28 -8.77 -20.77
N GLY A 365 30.02 -9.19 -19.72
CA GLY A 365 31.30 -8.59 -19.33
C GLY A 365 31.17 -7.16 -18.75
N LEU A 366 30.01 -6.80 -18.19
CA LEU A 366 29.81 -5.52 -17.53
C LEU A 366 29.83 -5.70 -16.00
N ASP A 367 30.67 -4.91 -15.33
CA ASP A 367 30.69 -4.83 -13.87
C ASP A 367 29.43 -4.09 -13.39
N PRO A 368 28.54 -4.74 -12.60
CA PRO A 368 27.30 -4.16 -12.14
C PRO A 368 27.51 -2.88 -11.32
N VAL A 369 28.53 -2.85 -10.49
CA VAL A 369 28.75 -1.78 -9.51
C VAL A 369 29.38 -0.54 -10.16
N ASN A 370 30.35 -0.73 -11.04
CA ASN A 370 31.14 0.38 -11.58
C ASN A 370 30.48 1.08 -12.79
N ASN A 371 29.61 0.38 -13.53
CA ASN A 371 28.98 0.95 -14.73
C ASN A 371 27.59 1.56 -14.51
N LEU A 372 26.95 1.30 -13.34
CA LEU A 372 25.63 1.83 -12.99
C LEU A 372 25.67 2.93 -11.95
N LEU A 373 26.81 3.08 -11.22
CA LEU A 373 26.95 3.98 -10.08
C LEU A 373 27.98 5.09 -10.31
N THR A 374 28.28 5.48 -11.54
CA THR A 374 29.13 6.66 -11.76
C THR A 374 28.41 7.89 -11.17
N LYS A 375 29.11 8.59 -10.29
CA LYS A 375 28.64 9.75 -9.53
C LYS A 375 28.13 10.92 -10.38
N ASP A 376 28.35 10.88 -11.68
CA ASP A 376 27.92 11.88 -12.64
C ASP A 376 26.69 11.35 -13.39
N VAL A 377 25.58 11.32 -12.67
CA VAL A 377 24.28 10.97 -13.22
C VAL A 377 23.61 12.18 -13.80
N PRO A 378 22.73 11.98 -14.62
CA PRO A 378 22.33 10.91 -15.52
C PRO A 378 21.91 11.46 -16.86
N ASN A 379 22.58 11.13 -17.86
CA ASN A 379 21.88 11.07 -19.13
C ASN A 379 21.23 9.67 -19.20
N TYR A 380 19.92 9.57 -19.00
CA TYR A 380 19.14 8.35 -19.14
C TYR A 380 19.23 7.71 -20.55
N GLU A 381 19.86 8.41 -21.48
CA GLU A 381 20.19 7.94 -22.82
C GLU A 381 21.33 6.91 -22.84
N TYR A 382 22.08 6.74 -21.75
CA TYR A 382 23.22 5.83 -21.66
C TYR A 382 22.91 4.48 -21.01
N PHE A 383 21.82 3.85 -21.38
CA PHE A 383 21.79 2.40 -21.36
C PHE A 383 22.45 1.91 -22.66
N PRO A 384 23.60 1.17 -22.59
CA PRO A 384 24.24 0.73 -23.82
C PRO A 384 23.26 -0.06 -24.67
N MET A 385 23.17 0.26 -25.96
CA MET A 385 22.32 -0.48 -26.92
C MET A 385 22.62 -1.99 -26.91
N GLN A 386 23.78 -2.40 -26.47
CA GLN A 386 24.18 -3.81 -26.26
C GLN A 386 23.35 -4.48 -25.15
N THR A 387 23.02 -3.77 -24.08
CA THR A 387 22.18 -4.27 -23.00
C THR A 387 20.78 -4.61 -23.53
N ILE A 388 20.30 -3.87 -24.49
CA ILE A 388 19.01 -4.06 -25.14
C ILE A 388 19.01 -5.30 -26.06
N LYS A 389 20.11 -5.58 -26.77
CA LYS A 389 20.21 -6.74 -27.67
C LYS A 389 20.19 -8.08 -26.92
N VAL A 390 20.90 -8.17 -25.81
CA VAL A 390 20.92 -9.38 -24.97
C VAL A 390 19.56 -9.70 -24.38
N ARG A 391 18.74 -8.69 -24.12
CA ARG A 391 17.36 -8.85 -23.62
C ARG A 391 16.39 -9.43 -24.64
N LYS A 392 16.59 -9.20 -25.94
CA LYS A 392 15.75 -9.80 -26.99
C LYS A 392 15.75 -11.33 -26.99
N GLU A 393 16.77 -11.93 -26.42
CA GLU A 393 16.93 -13.38 -26.35
C GLU A 393 16.26 -14.01 -25.10
N ARG A 394 15.75 -13.20 -24.13
CA ARG A 394 15.05 -13.70 -22.95
C ARG A 394 13.53 -13.64 -23.13
N THR A 395 12.85 -14.68 -22.68
CA THR A 395 11.39 -14.72 -22.72
C THR A 395 10.80 -13.73 -21.73
N LYS A 396 9.59 -13.19 -21.99
CA LYS A 396 8.85 -12.27 -21.13
C LYS A 396 8.67 -12.83 -19.70
N GLU A 397 8.71 -14.14 -19.53
CA GLU A 397 8.59 -14.86 -18.25
C GLU A 397 9.83 -14.76 -17.36
N GLN A 398 10.99 -14.42 -17.95
CA GLN A 398 12.26 -14.25 -17.22
C GLN A 398 12.44 -12.83 -16.66
N ILE A 399 11.48 -11.94 -16.90
CA ILE A 399 11.54 -10.56 -16.47
C ILE A 399 10.56 -10.37 -15.30
N TYR A 400 11.08 -9.94 -14.16
CA TYR A 400 10.33 -9.69 -12.96
C TYR A 400 10.38 -8.19 -12.61
N SER A 401 9.23 -7.54 -12.54
CA SER A 401 9.17 -6.14 -12.12
C SER A 401 9.46 -6.01 -10.62
N ARG A 402 10.71 -5.70 -10.29
CA ARG A 402 11.17 -5.52 -8.91
C ARG A 402 10.88 -4.14 -8.33
N VAL A 403 10.68 -3.15 -9.20
CA VAL A 403 10.43 -1.77 -8.79
C VAL A 403 9.09 -1.32 -9.33
N GLY A 404 8.22 -0.84 -8.46
CA GLY A 404 6.90 -0.31 -8.82
C GLY A 404 6.60 0.98 -8.09
N ILE A 405 5.58 1.71 -8.56
CA ILE A 405 5.08 2.93 -7.92
C ILE A 405 3.56 2.84 -7.77
N ASP A 406 3.06 3.14 -6.59
CA ASP A 406 1.64 3.31 -6.32
C ASP A 406 1.39 4.75 -5.88
N ILE A 407 0.40 5.40 -6.48
CA ILE A 407 0.14 6.82 -6.31
C ILE A 407 -1.26 7.02 -5.72
N PRO A 408 -1.47 6.72 -4.42
CA PRO A 408 -2.60 7.27 -3.69
C PRO A 408 -2.41 8.77 -3.53
N TYR A 409 -3.49 9.54 -3.44
CA TYR A 409 -3.36 10.97 -3.20
C TYR A 409 -4.07 11.42 -1.93
N VAL A 410 -3.51 12.47 -1.31
CA VAL A 410 -4.01 13.04 -0.06
C VAL A 410 -5.15 14.00 -0.38
N ARG A 411 -6.31 13.76 0.22
CA ARG A 411 -7.50 14.63 0.12
C ARG A 411 -7.76 15.44 1.38
N TYR A 412 -7.13 15.06 2.46
CA TYR A 412 -7.30 15.67 3.77
C TYR A 412 -5.96 15.71 4.51
N PRO A 413 -5.64 16.83 5.16
CA PRO A 413 -6.43 18.08 5.19
C PRO A 413 -6.43 18.79 3.83
N ASP A 414 -7.44 19.61 3.60
CA ASP A 414 -7.69 20.27 2.31
C ASP A 414 -6.50 21.09 1.82
N PHE A 415 -5.73 21.70 2.71
CA PHE A 415 -4.52 22.45 2.37
C PHE A 415 -3.35 21.58 1.86
N LEU A 416 -3.45 20.26 1.95
CA LEU A 416 -2.51 19.31 1.35
C LEU A 416 -3.06 18.67 0.07
N ASP A 417 -4.35 18.85 -0.21
CA ASP A 417 -4.94 18.32 -1.44
C ASP A 417 -4.26 18.98 -2.66
N ALA A 418 -3.86 18.17 -3.62
CA ALA A 418 -3.28 18.67 -4.87
C ALA A 418 -4.28 19.46 -5.72
N ASN A 419 -5.58 19.38 -5.43
CA ASN A 419 -6.64 20.17 -6.10
C ASN A 419 -6.52 21.68 -5.88
N ILE A 420 -5.77 22.13 -4.88
CA ILE A 420 -5.49 23.56 -4.67
C ILE A 420 -4.36 24.12 -5.57
N ALA A 421 -3.80 23.27 -6.45
CA ALA A 421 -2.72 23.68 -7.33
C ALA A 421 -3.20 24.75 -8.33
N THR A 422 -2.39 25.79 -8.49
CA THR A 422 -2.60 26.81 -9.51
C THR A 422 -2.36 26.24 -10.93
N LYS A 423 -2.91 26.90 -11.95
CA LYS A 423 -2.71 26.54 -13.35
C LYS A 423 -1.23 26.46 -13.73
N ASP A 424 -0.41 27.39 -13.25
CA ASP A 424 1.03 27.42 -13.54
C ASP A 424 1.73 26.18 -12.95
N LEU A 425 1.39 25.77 -11.71
CA LEU A 425 1.93 24.54 -11.14
C LEU A 425 1.55 23.29 -11.97
N ILE A 426 0.35 23.28 -12.50
CA ILE A 426 -0.11 22.17 -13.33
C ILE A 426 0.63 22.16 -14.67
N VAL A 427 0.72 23.29 -15.35
CA VAL A 427 1.32 23.40 -16.68
C VAL A 427 2.84 23.21 -16.62
N ASP A 428 3.50 23.84 -15.66
CA ASP A 428 4.98 23.89 -15.62
C ASP A 428 5.60 22.64 -14.97
N TYR A 429 4.86 21.96 -14.10
CA TYR A 429 5.40 20.84 -13.33
C TYR A 429 4.61 19.53 -13.45
N PHE A 430 3.28 19.56 -13.32
CA PHE A 430 2.52 18.32 -13.29
C PHE A 430 2.34 17.71 -14.71
N MET A 431 2.02 18.52 -15.70
CA MET A 431 1.94 18.05 -17.10
C MET A 431 3.26 17.43 -17.60
N PRO A 432 4.43 18.04 -17.36
CA PRO A 432 5.70 17.40 -17.67
C PRO A 432 5.94 16.06 -16.97
N ALA A 433 5.51 15.91 -15.70
CA ALA A 433 5.60 14.65 -14.99
C ALA A 433 4.68 13.58 -15.59
N LEU A 434 3.44 13.96 -15.90
CA LEU A 434 2.46 13.07 -16.55
C LEU A 434 2.94 12.62 -17.94
N ASN A 435 3.39 13.56 -18.77
CA ASN A 435 3.90 13.27 -20.12
C ASN A 435 5.12 12.34 -20.06
N PHE A 436 6.05 12.59 -19.11
CA PHE A 436 7.20 11.73 -18.88
C PHE A 436 6.76 10.29 -18.53
N MET A 437 5.79 10.14 -17.64
CA MET A 437 5.31 8.82 -17.23
C MET A 437 4.67 8.07 -18.40
N PHE A 438 3.85 8.75 -19.22
CA PHE A 438 3.22 8.16 -20.40
C PHE A 438 4.24 7.85 -21.51
N GLN A 439 5.22 8.70 -21.73
CA GLN A 439 6.28 8.45 -22.71
C GLN A 439 6.98 7.11 -22.47
N TYR A 440 7.16 6.72 -21.21
CA TYR A 440 7.81 5.46 -20.83
C TYR A 440 6.84 4.33 -20.48
N ALA A 441 5.52 4.57 -20.48
CA ALA A 441 4.49 3.55 -20.32
C ALA A 441 3.97 3.03 -21.68
N GLU A 442 3.94 3.87 -22.69
CA GLU A 442 3.35 3.56 -24.01
C GLU A 442 4.26 2.75 -24.94
N SER A 443 5.48 2.43 -24.55
CA SER A 443 6.37 1.60 -25.38
C SER A 443 5.85 0.17 -25.46
N LYS A 444 4.97 -0.11 -26.41
CA LYS A 444 4.31 -1.41 -26.67
C LYS A 444 5.27 -2.54 -27.08
N GLU A 445 6.55 -2.28 -27.10
CA GLU A 445 7.55 -3.30 -27.34
C GLU A 445 7.99 -3.94 -26.01
N TRP A 446 8.58 -5.12 -26.05
CA TRP A 446 9.04 -5.94 -24.92
C TRP A 446 9.88 -5.19 -23.85
N PHE A 447 10.06 -3.90 -23.98
CA PHE A 447 10.61 -2.95 -23.00
C PHE A 447 9.63 -2.55 -21.89
N ASP A 448 8.38 -2.96 -21.91
CA ASP A 448 7.31 -2.55 -20.98
C ASP A 448 7.68 -2.78 -19.51
N CYS A 449 8.49 -3.82 -19.24
CA CYS A 449 9.00 -4.10 -17.91
C CYS A 449 10.11 -3.16 -17.42
N LEU A 450 10.65 -2.31 -18.29
CA LEU A 450 11.67 -1.32 -17.99
C LEU A 450 11.12 0.09 -17.84
N GLY A 451 9.88 0.28 -18.23
CA GLY A 451 9.13 1.51 -18.08
C GLY A 451 8.11 1.41 -16.95
N PHE A 452 7.20 2.37 -16.93
CA PHE A 452 6.04 2.34 -16.05
C PHE A 452 4.99 1.36 -16.59
N GLU A 453 4.31 0.67 -15.68
CA GLU A 453 3.17 -0.16 -16.04
C GLU A 453 1.96 0.76 -16.36
N ASP A 454 1.09 0.36 -17.29
CA ASP A 454 -0.07 1.16 -17.72
C ASP A 454 -0.95 1.60 -16.54
N TRP A 455 -1.14 0.73 -15.54
CA TRP A 455 -1.94 1.05 -14.36
C TRP A 455 -1.28 2.12 -13.47
N GLU A 456 0.06 2.19 -13.43
CA GLU A 456 0.81 3.23 -12.71
C GLU A 456 0.55 4.60 -13.37
N ALA A 457 0.66 4.67 -14.70
CA ALA A 457 0.39 5.88 -15.48
C ALA A 457 -1.08 6.32 -15.39
N LEU A 458 -2.02 5.37 -15.46
CA LEU A 458 -3.45 5.65 -15.33
C LEU A 458 -3.81 6.21 -13.95
N LYS A 459 -3.14 5.81 -12.88
CA LYS A 459 -3.36 6.42 -11.55
C LYS A 459 -2.97 7.89 -11.54
N LEU A 460 -1.80 8.24 -12.06
CA LEU A 460 -1.37 9.63 -12.16
C LEU A 460 -2.31 10.46 -13.06
N LYS A 461 -2.76 9.87 -14.16
CA LYS A 461 -3.76 10.52 -15.06
C LYS A 461 -5.06 10.82 -14.34
N ARG A 462 -5.55 9.93 -13.48
CA ARG A 462 -6.78 10.18 -12.70
C ARG A 462 -6.63 11.38 -11.77
N ILE A 463 -5.49 11.49 -11.09
CA ILE A 463 -5.19 12.63 -10.22
C ILE A 463 -5.16 13.92 -11.06
N PHE A 464 -4.44 13.89 -12.18
CA PHE A 464 -4.36 15.02 -13.11
C PHE A 464 -5.75 15.46 -13.59
N THR A 465 -6.61 14.52 -14.01
CA THR A 465 -7.96 14.83 -14.49
C THR A 465 -8.81 15.49 -13.41
N ASN A 466 -8.71 15.03 -12.16
CA ASN A 466 -9.45 15.64 -11.05
C ASN A 466 -8.97 17.08 -10.77
N ILE A 467 -7.66 17.30 -10.74
CA ILE A 467 -7.06 18.63 -10.51
C ILE A 467 -7.41 19.59 -11.66
N ALA A 468 -7.24 19.13 -12.91
CA ALA A 468 -7.54 19.96 -14.09
C ALA A 468 -9.04 20.34 -14.18
N PHE A 469 -9.93 19.44 -13.75
CA PHE A 469 -11.36 19.72 -13.68
C PHE A 469 -11.65 20.82 -12.65
N GLN A 470 -11.06 20.74 -11.45
CA GLN A 470 -11.26 21.73 -10.39
C GLN A 470 -10.80 23.12 -10.84
N VAL A 471 -9.57 23.24 -11.35
CA VAL A 471 -9.03 24.51 -11.85
C VAL A 471 -9.92 25.13 -12.94
N THR A 472 -10.52 24.31 -13.81
CA THR A 472 -11.44 24.80 -14.84
C THR A 472 -12.78 25.30 -14.25
N GLN A 473 -13.24 24.74 -13.15
CA GLN A 473 -14.44 25.22 -12.44
C GLN A 473 -14.14 26.56 -11.74
N ASP A 474 -13.03 26.65 -11.03
CA ASP A 474 -12.61 27.86 -10.32
C ASP A 474 -12.46 29.04 -11.30
N GLU A 475 -11.82 28.83 -12.48
CA GLU A 475 -11.71 29.85 -13.54
C GLU A 475 -13.08 30.32 -14.07
N ARG A 476 -14.08 29.41 -14.16
CA ARG A 476 -15.43 29.77 -14.59
C ARG A 476 -16.19 30.57 -13.54
N GLU A 477 -16.03 30.20 -12.26
CA GLU A 477 -16.65 30.93 -11.15
C GLU A 477 -16.06 32.34 -11.02
N ASP A 478 -14.74 32.49 -11.16
CA ASP A 478 -14.07 33.80 -11.17
C ASP A 478 -14.53 34.67 -12.36
N GLN A 479 -14.72 34.08 -13.56
CA GLN A 479 -15.25 34.81 -14.71
C GLN A 479 -16.70 35.25 -14.52
N LEU A 480 -17.52 34.44 -13.87
CA LEU A 480 -18.91 34.79 -13.54
C LEU A 480 -18.98 35.89 -12.50
N SER A 481 -18.19 35.79 -11.42
CA SER A 481 -18.15 36.82 -10.38
C SER A 481 -17.62 38.17 -10.88
N ASN A 482 -16.63 38.17 -11.76
CA ASN A 482 -16.09 39.38 -12.38
C ASN A 482 -17.08 40.03 -13.37
N ASN A 483 -17.92 39.23 -14.04
CA ASN A 483 -18.96 39.73 -14.93
C ASN A 483 -20.16 40.36 -14.17
N GLU A 484 -20.47 39.85 -12.97
CA GLU A 484 -21.49 40.46 -12.10
C GLU A 484 -21.05 41.80 -11.53
N HIS A 485 -19.76 42.00 -11.27
CA HIS A 485 -19.21 43.29 -10.82
C HIS A 485 -19.04 44.33 -11.95
N THR A 486 -19.06 43.92 -13.22
CA THR A 486 -18.98 44.84 -14.36
C THR A 486 -20.35 45.25 -14.89
N THR A 487 -21.44 44.69 -14.40
CA THR A 487 -22.84 45.02 -14.79
C THR A 487 -23.62 45.75 -13.71
N ALA A 488 -23.01 46.12 -12.59
CA ALA A 488 -23.55 47.00 -11.56
C ALA A 488 -22.84 48.37 -11.60
#